data_822a71d83e3f9216734a37dca0386e2d
#
_entry.id   822a71d83e3f9216734a37dca0386e2d
#
_cell.length_a   1.000
_cell.length_b   1.000
_cell.length_c   1.000
_cell.angle_alpha   90.00
_cell.angle_beta   90.00
_cell.angle_gamma   90.00
#
_symmetry.space_group_name_H-M   'P 1'
#
loop_
_entity.id
_entity.type
_entity.pdbx_description
1 polymer ?
#
loop_
_entity_poly.entity_id
_entity_poly.type
_entity_poly.pdbx_seq_one_letter_code
_entity_poly.pdbx_strand_id
1 'polypeptide(L)' 'MSNKEKLMRILKEINPDIDYEKETSLVDDGLFDSLEVMTIVTEIDDRFHVEIDPDDVIAENFNSVEKMLALIEKEQ' A
#
# COMPACT_ATOMS: atom_id res chain seq x y z
N MET A 1 9.61 11.46 -9.59
CA MET A 1 8.28 10.95 -9.19
C MET A 1 8.02 11.19 -7.73
N SER A 2 6.79 11.56 -7.39
CA SER A 2 6.40 11.66 -5.99
C SER A 2 6.22 10.26 -5.38
N ASN A 3 6.20 10.20 -4.06
CA ASN A 3 5.90 8.95 -3.35
C ASN A 3 4.53 8.40 -3.77
N LYS A 4 3.55 9.28 -3.92
CA LYS A 4 2.21 8.87 -4.33
C LYS A 4 2.21 8.23 -5.70
N GLU A 5 2.92 8.82 -6.64
CA GLU A 5 3.01 8.27 -8.01
C GLU A 5 3.66 6.89 -8.02
N LYS A 6 4.75 6.72 -7.25
CA LYS A 6 5.41 5.42 -7.13
C LYS A 6 4.47 4.38 -6.53
N LEU A 7 3.78 4.75 -5.45
CA LEU A 7 2.83 3.85 -4.78
C LEU A 7 1.68 3.47 -5.72
N MET A 8 1.12 4.44 -6.42
CA MET A 8 0.03 4.18 -7.36
C MET A 8 0.45 3.20 -8.45
N ARG A 9 1.69 3.29 -8.94
CA ARG A 9 2.19 2.31 -9.91
C ARG A 9 2.21 0.90 -9.34
N ILE A 10 2.70 0.76 -8.11
CA ILE A 10 2.72 -0.55 -7.44
C ILE A 10 1.31 -1.12 -7.35
N LEU A 11 0.37 -0.31 -6.85
CA LEU A 11 -1.01 -0.76 -6.64
C LEU A 11 -1.69 -1.13 -7.96
N LYS A 12 -1.48 -0.35 -9.01
CA LYS A 12 -2.09 -0.61 -10.32
C LYS A 12 -1.51 -1.84 -11.00
N GLU A 13 -0.26 -2.16 -10.74
CA GLU A 13 0.34 -3.39 -11.22
C GLU A 13 -0.28 -4.61 -10.54
N ILE A 14 -0.61 -4.49 -9.26
CA ILE A 14 -1.21 -5.57 -8.49
C ILE A 14 -2.68 -5.75 -8.85
N ASN A 15 -3.44 -4.65 -8.87
CA ASN A 15 -4.85 -4.67 -9.25
C ASN A 15 -5.22 -3.37 -9.98
N PRO A 16 -5.29 -3.41 -11.32
CA PRO A 16 -5.59 -2.22 -12.11
C PRO A 16 -7.06 -1.80 -12.10
N ASP A 17 -7.96 -2.65 -11.59
CA ASP A 17 -9.41 -2.42 -11.65
C ASP A 17 -9.96 -1.61 -10.48
N ILE A 18 -9.16 -1.39 -9.45
CA ILE A 18 -9.59 -0.64 -8.26
C ILE A 18 -9.43 0.86 -8.49
N ASP A 19 -10.43 1.63 -8.07
CA ASP A 19 -10.35 3.10 -8.06
C ASP A 19 -9.73 3.56 -6.73
N TYR A 20 -8.42 3.69 -6.72
CA TYR A 20 -7.66 4.05 -5.51
C TYR A 20 -7.93 5.47 -5.02
N GLU A 21 -8.46 6.33 -5.88
CA GLU A 21 -8.82 7.69 -5.49
C GLU A 21 -10.07 7.72 -4.60
N LYS A 22 -10.94 6.73 -4.74
CA LYS A 22 -12.21 6.65 -4.01
C LYS A 22 -12.17 5.71 -2.83
N GLU A 23 -11.43 4.60 -2.94
CA GLU A 23 -11.49 3.55 -1.94
C GLU A 23 -10.70 3.90 -0.68
N THR A 24 -11.33 3.77 0.48
CA THR A 24 -10.73 4.06 1.78
C THR A 24 -10.77 2.86 2.73
N SER A 25 -11.24 1.71 2.27
CA SER A 25 -11.34 0.48 3.04
C SER A 25 -10.90 -0.71 2.20
N LEU A 26 -9.75 -0.59 1.53
CA LEU A 26 -9.25 -1.57 0.58
C LEU A 26 -9.16 -2.98 1.17
N VAL A 27 -8.65 -3.08 2.40
CA VAL A 27 -8.51 -4.37 3.07
C VAL A 27 -9.82 -4.79 3.72
N ASP A 28 -10.48 -3.88 4.44
CA ASP A 28 -11.71 -4.17 5.16
C ASP A 28 -12.85 -4.56 4.21
N ASP A 29 -12.89 -3.98 3.03
CA ASP A 29 -13.91 -4.32 2.02
C ASP A 29 -13.51 -5.54 1.17
N GLY A 30 -12.35 -6.14 1.45
CA GLY A 30 -11.93 -7.36 0.77
C GLY A 30 -11.39 -7.14 -0.64
N LEU A 31 -11.04 -5.91 -1.00
CA LEU A 31 -10.46 -5.61 -2.32
C LEU A 31 -9.01 -6.10 -2.39
N PHE A 32 -8.31 -6.13 -1.26
CA PHE A 32 -7.01 -6.77 -1.13
C PHE A 32 -7.08 -7.85 -0.04
N ASP A 33 -6.60 -9.04 -0.36
CA ASP A 33 -6.45 -10.12 0.62
C ASP A 33 -5.06 -10.07 1.26
N SER A 34 -4.78 -11.01 2.17
CA SER A 34 -3.53 -11.06 2.90
C SER A 34 -2.31 -11.22 2.00
N LEU A 35 -2.43 -12.02 0.94
CA LEU A 35 -1.32 -12.25 0.01
C LEU A 35 -1.03 -10.98 -0.78
N GLU A 36 -2.07 -10.26 -1.19
CA GLU A 36 -1.90 -9.00 -1.93
C GLU A 36 -1.26 -7.93 -1.04
N VAL A 37 -1.68 -7.85 0.23
CA VAL A 37 -1.07 -6.92 1.19
C VAL A 37 0.41 -7.23 1.37
N MET A 38 0.79 -8.51 1.49
CA MET A 38 2.20 -8.89 1.61
C MET A 38 2.99 -8.56 0.34
N THR A 39 2.37 -8.71 -0.83
CA THR A 39 2.99 -8.30 -2.08
C THR A 39 3.23 -6.79 -2.10
N ILE A 40 2.25 -6.01 -1.64
CA ILE A 40 2.38 -4.55 -1.55
C ILE A 40 3.55 -4.19 -0.64
N VAL A 41 3.65 -4.82 0.53
CA VAL A 41 4.75 -4.58 1.49
C VAL A 41 6.10 -4.86 0.83
N THR A 42 6.23 -6.00 0.17
CA THR A 42 7.46 -6.40 -0.51
C THR A 42 7.87 -5.38 -1.57
N GLU A 43 6.91 -4.93 -2.37
CA GLU A 43 7.17 -3.95 -3.43
C GLU A 43 7.53 -2.58 -2.86
N ILE A 44 6.87 -2.17 -1.77
CA ILE A 44 7.20 -0.92 -1.10
C ILE A 44 8.62 -0.96 -0.55
N ASP A 45 8.97 -2.03 0.15
CA ASP A 45 10.31 -2.18 0.73
C ASP A 45 11.38 -2.10 -0.36
N ASP A 46 11.13 -2.76 -1.47
CA ASP A 46 12.07 -2.82 -2.58
C ASP A 46 12.20 -1.47 -3.31
N ARG A 47 11.08 -0.86 -3.67
CA ARG A 47 11.08 0.35 -4.51
C ARG A 47 11.35 1.64 -3.75
N PHE A 48 11.00 1.69 -2.47
CA PHE A 48 11.24 2.87 -1.63
C PHE A 48 12.49 2.73 -0.76
N HIS A 49 13.14 1.56 -0.78
CA HIS A 49 14.30 1.26 0.04
C HIS A 49 14.02 1.50 1.52
N VAL A 50 12.88 1.03 1.97
CA VAL A 50 12.47 1.08 3.37
C VAL A 50 12.20 -0.34 3.87
N GLU A 51 12.06 -0.48 5.18
CA GLU A 51 11.71 -1.76 5.79
C GLU A 51 10.50 -1.52 6.69
N ILE A 52 9.32 -1.94 6.21
CA ILE A 52 8.10 -1.79 6.99
C ILE A 52 8.11 -2.80 8.13
N ASP A 53 7.91 -2.30 9.36
CA ASP A 53 7.85 -3.15 10.55
C ASP A 53 6.64 -4.10 10.42
N PRO A 54 6.84 -5.42 10.64
CA PRO A 54 5.74 -6.36 10.61
C PRO A 54 4.56 -5.97 11.52
N ASP A 55 4.82 -5.30 12.62
CA ASP A 55 3.77 -4.83 13.54
C ASP A 55 2.89 -3.76 12.91
N ASP A 56 3.37 -3.08 11.88
CA ASP A 56 2.62 -2.05 11.15
C ASP A 56 1.83 -2.62 9.97
N VAL A 57 1.98 -3.91 9.68
CA VAL A 57 1.25 -4.57 8.59
C VAL A 57 -0.13 -4.98 9.10
N ILE A 58 -1.00 -4.00 9.26
CA ILE A 58 -2.38 -4.16 9.74
C ILE A 58 -3.33 -3.50 8.74
N ALA A 59 -4.57 -3.96 8.72
CA ALA A 59 -5.57 -3.49 7.76
C ALA A 59 -5.69 -1.98 7.74
N GLU A 60 -5.70 -1.35 8.89
CA GLU A 60 -5.83 0.10 9.02
C GLU A 60 -4.79 0.86 8.18
N ASN A 61 -3.55 0.37 8.13
CA ASN A 61 -2.47 1.03 7.42
C ASN A 61 -2.51 0.79 5.91
N PHE A 62 -3.30 -0.16 5.44
CA PHE A 62 -3.37 -0.53 4.02
C PHE A 62 -4.76 -0.30 3.41
N ASN A 63 -5.67 0.32 4.16
CA ASN A 63 -7.03 0.58 3.69
C ASN A 63 -7.12 1.70 2.65
N SER A 64 -6.15 2.59 2.59
CA SER A 64 -6.18 3.69 1.63
C SER A 64 -4.77 4.07 1.19
N VAL A 65 -4.70 4.76 0.06
CA VAL A 65 -3.43 5.29 -0.46
C VAL A 65 -2.81 6.25 0.55
N GLU A 66 -3.62 7.10 1.18
CA GLU A 66 -3.14 8.07 2.17
C GLU A 66 -2.52 7.38 3.39
N LYS A 67 -3.13 6.30 3.85
CA LYS A 67 -2.59 5.54 4.99
C LYS A 67 -1.27 4.86 4.63
N MET A 68 -1.19 4.28 3.43
CA MET A 68 0.05 3.66 2.95
C MET A 68 1.16 4.70 2.79
N LEU A 69 0.83 5.88 2.26
CA LEU A 69 1.81 6.96 2.12
C LEU A 69 2.35 7.42 3.47
N ALA A 70 1.47 7.56 4.46
CA ALA A 70 1.89 7.93 5.81
C ALA A 70 2.86 6.90 6.39
N LEU A 71 2.58 5.63 6.17
CA LEU A 71 3.45 4.55 6.63
C LEU A 71 4.82 4.60 5.95
N ILE A 72 4.85 4.78 4.63
CA ILE A 72 6.09 4.91 3.86
C ILE A 72 6.91 6.09 4.38
N GLU A 73 6.29 7.25 4.55
CA GLU A 73 6.98 8.46 4.98
C GLU A 73 7.52 8.36 6.40
N LYS A 74 6.83 7.62 7.26
CA LYS A 74 7.30 7.33 8.60
C LYS A 74 8.62 6.54 8.59
N GLU A 75 8.77 5.63 7.61
CA GLU A 75 9.95 4.77 7.51
C GLU A 75 11.10 5.39 6.69
N GLN A 76 10.84 6.48 6.00
CA GLN A 76 11.87 7.17 5.21
C GLN A 76 12.83 8.02 6.04
#